data_f1a891d1eb21559cd70d640c89cf808f
#
_entry.id   f1a891d1eb21559cd70d640c89cf808f
#
_cell.length_a   1.000
_cell.length_b   1.000
_cell.length_c   1.000
_cell.angle_alpha   90.00
_cell.angle_beta   90.00
_cell.angle_gamma   90.00
#
_symmetry.space_group_name_H-M   'P 1'
#
loop_
_entity.id
_entity.type
_entity.pdbx_description
1 polymer ?
#
loop_
_entity_poly.entity_id
_entity_poly.type
_entity_poly.pdbx_seq_one_letter_code
_entity_poly.pdbx_strand_id
1 'polypeptide(L)'
;QKLQHAEIALVNEDSPSRGAALLCTGSRGPDWLEQAGLPVDPKGRVRTDRCLRVEGHSTIFASGDCAVISTAPRAASGVWAVRAAEPLAVNLEAMCRNEPLRPWYPQRQALQLIGTGRDTAWARWRNWRLGPSTLLWTLKQRIDRAFMDGFQPTASMAGEAAMACRGCAAKLPAEPLSAALNRVGLGGRAEDAVALPEAPGILQSVDGFPALVSDPWLNGRLTALHACSDLWACGAKVTSAMAVITLPMIPIIDQQDLLVQTLAGIRSALDEQDAALIGGHTLESRSAAPMPASLGVQTSLTVNGSSNRTPWLKSGLQPGDALLISRPLGSGVLFAGSMSGATTAADLD
;
A
#
# COMPACT_ATOMS: atom_id res chain seq x y z
N GLN A 1 16.74 -41.10 -1.80
CA GLN A 1 16.09 -42.17 -2.62
C GLN A 1 15.02 -41.59 -3.58
N LYS A 2 14.04 -40.80 -3.12
CA LYS A 2 13.01 -40.25 -4.03
C LYS A 2 13.54 -39.21 -5.02
N LEU A 3 14.54 -38.41 -4.65
CA LEU A 3 15.20 -37.46 -5.57
C LEU A 3 16.06 -38.18 -6.60
N GLN A 4 16.72 -39.27 -6.20
CA GLN A 4 17.48 -40.14 -7.12
C GLN A 4 16.59 -40.85 -8.15
N HIS A 5 15.35 -41.23 -7.78
CA HIS A 5 14.34 -41.75 -8.73
C HIS A 5 13.84 -40.74 -9.73
N ALA A 6 13.93 -39.45 -9.39
CA ALA A 6 13.55 -38.31 -10.27
C ALA A 6 14.78 -37.75 -11.03
N GLU A 7 15.93 -38.48 -11.00
CA GLU A 7 17.18 -38.01 -11.62
C GLU A 7 17.68 -36.65 -11.11
N ILE A 8 17.28 -36.28 -9.88
CA ILE A 8 17.70 -35.04 -9.25
C ILE A 8 18.92 -35.28 -8.38
N ALA A 9 20.05 -34.70 -8.75
CA ALA A 9 21.28 -34.73 -7.95
C ALA A 9 21.25 -33.60 -6.90
N LEU A 10 21.61 -33.94 -5.66
CA LEU A 10 21.90 -32.92 -4.63
C LEU A 10 23.39 -32.58 -4.75
N VAL A 11 23.66 -31.32 -5.06
CA VAL A 11 25.03 -30.80 -5.21
C VAL A 11 25.25 -29.66 -4.20
N ASN A 12 26.50 -29.44 -3.82
CA ASN A 12 26.86 -28.28 -2.99
C ASN A 12 26.96 -27.01 -3.85
N GLU A 13 26.92 -25.85 -3.22
CA GLU A 13 26.93 -24.53 -3.85
C GLU A 13 28.09 -24.35 -4.86
N ASP A 14 29.24 -24.95 -4.59
CA ASP A 14 30.45 -24.84 -5.41
C ASP A 14 30.56 -25.90 -6.54
N SER A 15 29.55 -26.74 -6.72
CA SER A 15 29.59 -27.78 -7.74
C SER A 15 29.09 -27.25 -9.10
N PRO A 16 29.86 -27.47 -10.21
CA PRO A 16 29.41 -27.06 -11.52
C PRO A 16 28.17 -27.85 -11.93
N SER A 17 27.02 -27.14 -12.11
CA SER A 17 25.79 -27.76 -12.59
C SER A 17 25.77 -27.82 -14.11
N ARG A 18 25.60 -29.02 -14.67
CA ARG A 18 25.27 -29.21 -16.09
C ARG A 18 23.74 -29.32 -16.19
N GLY A 19 23.06 -28.24 -16.58
CA GLY A 19 21.60 -28.25 -16.77
C GLY A 19 20.86 -27.26 -15.84
N ALA A 20 19.54 -27.42 -15.75
CA ALA A 20 18.70 -26.59 -14.86
C ALA A 20 18.97 -26.92 -13.39
N ALA A 21 19.29 -25.91 -12.58
CA ALA A 21 19.54 -26.06 -11.15
C ALA A 21 18.45 -25.35 -10.33
N LEU A 22 17.94 -26.02 -9.30
CA LEU A 22 17.09 -25.41 -8.28
C LEU A 22 17.94 -25.10 -7.05
N LEU A 23 18.16 -23.83 -6.77
CA LEU A 23 18.93 -23.38 -5.61
C LEU A 23 18.04 -23.34 -4.37
N CYS A 24 18.42 -24.09 -3.32
CA CYS A 24 17.75 -24.14 -2.03
C CYS A 24 18.70 -23.66 -0.92
N THR A 25 19.16 -22.42 -1.01
CA THR A 25 20.22 -21.85 -0.15
C THR A 25 19.72 -21.38 1.21
N GLY A 26 18.40 -21.38 1.44
CA GLY A 26 17.77 -20.81 2.64
C GLY A 26 17.72 -19.27 2.60
N SER A 27 17.44 -18.66 3.75
CA SER A 27 17.41 -17.19 3.88
C SER A 27 18.69 -16.67 4.50
N ARG A 28 19.18 -15.56 3.97
CA ARG A 28 20.29 -14.74 4.51
C ARG A 28 19.78 -13.33 4.74
N GLY A 29 20.32 -12.64 5.74
CA GLY A 29 20.04 -11.21 5.94
C GLY A 29 20.63 -10.40 4.78
N PRO A 30 19.98 -9.28 4.38
CA PRO A 30 20.53 -8.38 3.38
C PRO A 30 21.87 -7.77 3.80
N ASP A 31 22.82 -7.70 2.88
CA ASP A 31 24.19 -7.25 3.18
C ASP A 31 24.26 -5.79 3.67
N TRP A 32 23.29 -4.95 3.31
CA TRP A 32 23.23 -3.56 3.78
C TRP A 32 23.05 -3.44 5.30
N LEU A 33 22.53 -4.47 6.00
CA LEU A 33 22.39 -4.45 7.46
C LEU A 33 23.76 -4.42 8.14
N GLU A 34 24.70 -5.22 7.67
CA GLU A 34 26.09 -5.22 8.16
C GLU A 34 26.81 -3.92 7.75
N GLN A 35 26.61 -3.46 6.51
CA GLN A 35 27.17 -2.22 6.00
C GLN A 35 26.69 -0.98 6.78
N ALA A 36 25.48 -1.02 7.31
CA ALA A 36 24.93 0.01 8.19
C ALA A 36 25.49 -0.03 9.62
N GLY A 37 26.40 -0.95 9.93
CA GLY A 37 27.03 -1.09 11.23
C GLY A 37 26.19 -1.82 12.27
N LEU A 38 25.12 -2.52 11.86
CA LEU A 38 24.32 -3.32 12.78
C LEU A 38 25.03 -4.65 13.11
N PRO A 39 24.93 -5.14 14.36
CA PRO A 39 25.51 -6.42 14.74
C PRO A 39 24.75 -7.56 14.06
N VAL A 40 25.44 -8.33 13.23
CA VAL A 40 24.85 -9.47 12.51
C VAL A 40 25.44 -10.81 12.93
N ASP A 41 24.70 -11.90 12.68
CA ASP A 41 25.18 -13.26 12.79
C ASP A 41 25.91 -13.70 11.50
N PRO A 42 26.55 -14.91 11.46
CA PRO A 42 27.22 -15.38 10.25
C PRO A 42 26.34 -15.53 9.01
N LYS A 43 25.02 -15.46 9.16
CA LYS A 43 24.05 -15.43 8.07
C LYS A 43 23.56 -14.03 7.71
N GLY A 44 24.22 -12.99 8.20
CA GLY A 44 23.85 -11.60 7.94
C GLY A 44 22.58 -11.12 8.66
N ARG A 45 22.03 -11.89 9.60
CA ARG A 45 20.81 -11.53 10.34
C ARG A 45 21.17 -10.66 11.53
N VAL A 46 20.40 -9.58 11.73
CA VAL A 46 20.60 -8.65 12.85
C VAL A 46 20.42 -9.36 14.20
N ARG A 47 21.36 -9.19 15.09
CA ARG A 47 21.34 -9.74 16.45
C ARG A 47 20.51 -8.89 17.38
N THR A 48 19.53 -9.51 18.04
CA THR A 48 18.64 -8.85 18.99
C THR A 48 18.67 -9.51 20.37
N ASP A 49 18.29 -8.74 21.36
CA ASP A 49 17.95 -9.25 22.68
C ASP A 49 16.55 -9.94 22.66
N ARG A 50 16.08 -10.38 23.83
CA ARG A 50 14.73 -10.98 23.97
C ARG A 50 13.58 -10.01 23.82
N CYS A 51 13.85 -8.71 23.89
CA CYS A 51 12.85 -7.68 23.63
C CYS A 51 12.75 -7.34 22.14
N LEU A 52 13.46 -8.07 21.27
CA LEU A 52 13.59 -7.81 19.83
C LEU A 52 14.32 -6.50 19.52
N ARG A 53 14.99 -5.92 20.51
CA ARG A 53 15.82 -4.73 20.35
C ARG A 53 17.21 -5.14 19.88
N VAL A 54 17.77 -4.39 18.93
CA VAL A 54 19.08 -4.65 18.35
C VAL A 54 20.17 -4.46 19.40
N GLU A 55 21.11 -5.41 19.52
CA GLU A 55 22.20 -5.33 20.47
C GLU A 55 23.05 -4.08 20.24
N GLY A 56 23.31 -3.35 21.31
CA GLY A 56 24.06 -2.10 21.25
C GLY A 56 23.27 -0.87 20.79
N HIS A 57 21.99 -1.01 20.44
CA HIS A 57 21.13 0.10 20.04
C HIS A 57 19.90 0.21 20.94
N SER A 58 19.58 1.44 21.36
CA SER A 58 18.46 1.69 22.29
C SER A 58 17.12 1.83 21.59
N THR A 59 17.09 2.23 20.31
CA THR A 59 15.90 2.62 19.57
C THR A 59 15.64 1.78 18.31
N ILE A 60 16.49 0.80 18.00
CA ILE A 60 16.36 -0.05 16.82
C ILE A 60 15.82 -1.43 17.24
N PHE A 61 14.79 -1.89 16.56
CA PHE A 61 14.20 -3.21 16.72
C PHE A 61 14.28 -3.98 15.41
N ALA A 62 14.37 -5.32 15.50
CA ALA A 62 14.38 -6.18 14.33
C ALA A 62 13.67 -7.51 14.64
N SER A 63 12.93 -8.03 13.65
CA SER A 63 12.25 -9.32 13.75
C SER A 63 12.13 -9.99 12.38
N GLY A 64 11.55 -11.18 12.34
CA GLY A 64 11.39 -11.95 11.11
C GLY A 64 12.69 -12.61 10.62
N ASP A 65 12.77 -12.85 9.32
CA ASP A 65 13.87 -13.62 8.72
C ASP A 65 15.20 -12.85 8.68
N CYS A 66 15.15 -11.52 8.78
CA CYS A 66 16.34 -10.66 8.84
C CYS A 66 16.95 -10.54 10.25
N ALA A 67 16.32 -11.11 11.30
CA ALA A 67 16.74 -10.96 12.68
C ALA A 67 16.92 -12.32 13.39
N VAL A 68 17.73 -12.31 14.46
CA VAL A 68 17.93 -13.47 15.33
C VAL A 68 18.09 -13.04 16.79
N ILE A 69 17.31 -13.65 17.67
CA ILE A 69 17.50 -13.48 19.12
C ILE A 69 18.76 -14.25 19.53
N SER A 70 19.84 -13.53 19.93
CA SER A 70 21.15 -14.14 20.23
C SER A 70 21.09 -15.24 21.27
N THR A 71 20.28 -15.04 22.33
CA THR A 71 20.12 -16.02 23.43
C THR A 71 19.13 -17.15 23.13
N ALA A 72 18.41 -17.09 22.01
CA ALA A 72 17.40 -18.07 21.63
C ALA A 72 17.29 -18.21 20.11
N PRO A 73 18.38 -18.53 19.39
CA PRO A 73 18.40 -18.54 17.94
C PRO A 73 17.40 -19.53 17.35
N ARG A 74 16.74 -19.13 16.25
CA ARG A 74 15.79 -19.94 15.48
C ARG A 74 16.17 -19.89 14.00
N ALA A 75 15.83 -20.95 13.29
CA ALA A 75 15.87 -20.89 11.84
C ALA A 75 14.86 -19.86 11.32
N ALA A 76 15.21 -19.16 10.26
CA ALA A 76 14.30 -18.26 9.57
C ALA A 76 13.05 -19.03 9.12
N SER A 77 11.88 -18.53 9.46
CA SER A 77 10.59 -19.15 9.13
C SER A 77 9.44 -18.20 9.43
N GLY A 78 8.45 -18.13 8.54
CA GLY A 78 7.26 -17.31 8.70
C GLY A 78 6.53 -17.51 10.04
N VAL A 79 6.57 -18.72 10.62
CA VAL A 79 5.97 -18.95 11.94
C VAL A 79 6.59 -18.09 13.04
N TRP A 80 7.90 -17.89 13.00
CA TRP A 80 8.58 -17.05 13.99
C TRP A 80 8.38 -15.58 13.72
N ALA A 81 8.36 -15.19 12.45
CA ALA A 81 8.06 -13.82 12.02
C ALA A 81 6.67 -13.39 12.51
N VAL A 82 5.65 -14.20 12.22
CA VAL A 82 4.26 -13.92 12.65
C VAL A 82 4.13 -13.85 14.18
N ARG A 83 4.76 -14.78 14.89
CA ARG A 83 4.70 -14.80 16.37
C ARG A 83 5.51 -13.70 17.05
N ALA A 84 6.46 -13.12 16.35
CA ALA A 84 7.23 -11.99 16.85
C ALA A 84 6.47 -10.65 16.72
N ALA A 85 5.43 -10.57 15.88
CA ALA A 85 4.71 -9.33 15.60
C ALA A 85 4.09 -8.70 16.85
N GLU A 86 3.35 -9.49 17.64
CA GLU A 86 2.70 -9.00 18.88
C GLU A 86 3.74 -8.54 19.93
N PRO A 87 4.76 -9.36 20.32
CA PRO A 87 5.81 -8.90 21.22
C PRO A 87 6.58 -7.66 20.70
N LEU A 88 6.79 -7.55 19.39
CA LEU A 88 7.41 -6.38 18.79
C LEU A 88 6.54 -5.14 18.96
N ALA A 89 5.26 -5.23 18.64
CA ALA A 89 4.31 -4.12 18.76
C ALA A 89 4.25 -3.62 20.22
N VAL A 90 4.11 -4.55 21.19
CA VAL A 90 4.10 -4.21 22.61
C VAL A 90 5.38 -3.50 23.04
N ASN A 91 6.54 -3.93 22.57
CA ASN A 91 7.82 -3.32 22.92
C ASN A 91 8.06 -1.97 22.25
N LEU A 92 7.59 -1.80 21.01
CA LEU A 92 7.62 -0.50 20.34
C LEU A 92 6.75 0.51 21.06
N GLU A 93 5.52 0.12 21.44
CA GLU A 93 4.62 0.97 22.22
C GLU A 93 5.19 1.33 23.59
N ALA A 94 5.75 0.34 24.31
CA ALA A 94 6.39 0.57 25.61
C ALA A 94 7.57 1.54 25.48
N MET A 95 8.38 1.42 24.40
CA MET A 95 9.48 2.34 24.16
C MET A 95 8.99 3.77 23.91
N CYS A 96 7.93 3.95 23.11
CA CYS A 96 7.34 5.28 22.85
C CYS A 96 6.79 5.92 24.14
N ARG A 97 6.36 5.10 25.11
CA ARG A 97 5.87 5.57 26.42
C ARG A 97 6.93 5.65 27.52
N ASN A 98 8.20 5.35 27.19
CA ASN A 98 9.29 5.20 28.16
C ASN A 98 8.98 4.14 29.25
N GLU A 99 8.27 3.08 28.92
CA GLU A 99 7.95 1.96 29.80
C GLU A 99 8.99 0.83 29.66
N PRO A 100 9.10 -0.06 30.67
CA PRO A 100 9.99 -1.22 30.59
C PRO A 100 9.60 -2.18 29.48
N LEU A 101 10.60 -2.61 28.68
CA LEU A 101 10.39 -3.59 27.62
C LEU A 101 10.13 -4.99 28.20
N ARG A 102 9.32 -5.79 27.50
CA ARG A 102 8.93 -7.13 27.90
C ARG A 102 9.68 -8.20 27.09
N PRO A 103 10.41 -9.13 27.75
CA PRO A 103 11.13 -10.17 27.04
C PRO A 103 10.18 -11.21 26.43
N TRP A 104 10.41 -11.56 25.18
CA TRP A 104 9.72 -12.66 24.50
C TRP A 104 10.51 -13.95 24.59
N TYR A 105 9.81 -15.03 24.90
CA TYR A 105 10.36 -16.37 24.99
C TYR A 105 9.76 -17.26 23.90
N PRO A 106 10.33 -17.26 22.67
CA PRO A 106 9.79 -18.05 21.57
C PRO A 106 9.81 -19.53 21.89
N GLN A 107 8.77 -20.23 21.49
CA GLN A 107 8.67 -21.68 21.63
C GLN A 107 9.85 -22.36 20.93
N ARG A 108 10.31 -23.50 21.47
CA ARG A 108 11.45 -24.22 20.89
C ARG A 108 11.16 -24.83 19.53
N GLN A 109 9.91 -25.18 19.25
CA GLN A 109 9.50 -25.86 18.03
C GLN A 109 8.10 -25.42 17.58
N ALA A 110 7.85 -25.48 16.29
CA ALA A 110 6.56 -25.23 15.67
C ALA A 110 6.13 -26.41 14.81
N LEU A 111 4.82 -26.62 14.69
CA LEU A 111 4.26 -27.55 13.73
C LEU A 111 4.58 -27.04 12.32
N GLN A 112 5.15 -27.88 11.48
CA GLN A 112 5.39 -27.59 10.07
C GLN A 112 4.44 -28.43 9.22
N LEU A 113 3.64 -27.76 8.39
CA LEU A 113 2.77 -28.37 7.42
C LEU A 113 3.34 -28.08 6.02
N ILE A 114 3.78 -29.13 5.32
CA ILE A 114 4.47 -29.01 4.04
C ILE A 114 3.57 -29.64 2.97
N GLY A 115 3.07 -28.82 2.04
CA GLY A 115 2.31 -29.29 0.89
C GLY A 115 3.18 -30.11 -0.08
N THR A 116 2.58 -31.09 -0.75
CA THR A 116 3.29 -31.97 -1.70
C THR A 116 3.15 -31.53 -3.15
N GLY A 117 2.48 -30.40 -3.42
CA GLY A 117 2.12 -29.95 -4.78
C GLY A 117 0.89 -30.66 -5.35
N ARG A 118 0.25 -31.54 -4.56
CA ARG A 118 -1.06 -32.15 -4.78
C ARG A 118 -1.88 -31.90 -3.53
N ASP A 119 -3.17 -32.22 -3.49
CA ASP A 119 -4.06 -31.99 -2.36
C ASP A 119 -3.73 -32.81 -1.10
N THR A 120 -2.46 -32.92 -0.78
CA THR A 120 -1.92 -33.61 0.39
C THR A 120 -0.79 -32.81 1.05
N ALA A 121 -0.61 -33.01 2.36
CA ALA A 121 0.48 -32.41 3.12
C ALA A 121 1.14 -33.38 4.09
N TRP A 122 2.38 -33.10 4.41
CA TRP A 122 3.13 -33.69 5.52
C TRP A 122 3.03 -32.77 6.73
N ALA A 123 2.84 -33.36 7.93
CA ALA A 123 3.05 -32.69 9.20
C ALA A 123 4.37 -33.16 9.82
N ARG A 124 5.15 -32.21 10.34
CA ARG A 124 6.34 -32.45 11.14
C ARG A 124 6.23 -31.75 12.48
N TRP A 125 6.36 -32.54 13.55
CA TRP A 125 6.43 -32.03 14.92
C TRP A 125 7.54 -32.74 15.67
N ARG A 126 8.57 -32.03 16.08
CA ARG A 126 9.79 -32.63 16.65
C ARG A 126 10.37 -33.69 15.70
N ASN A 127 10.45 -34.94 16.16
CA ASN A 127 10.92 -36.10 15.39
C ASN A 127 9.78 -36.84 14.69
N TRP A 128 8.53 -36.48 14.94
CA TRP A 128 7.36 -37.12 14.34
C TRP A 128 7.11 -36.55 12.95
N ARG A 129 6.82 -37.46 12.02
CA ARG A 129 6.39 -37.12 10.65
C ARG A 129 5.14 -37.93 10.37
N LEU A 130 4.10 -37.25 9.94
CA LEU A 130 2.81 -37.84 9.59
C LEU A 130 2.42 -37.37 8.19
N GLY A 131 1.88 -38.27 7.38
CA GLY A 131 1.42 -38.01 6.02
C GLY A 131 2.18 -38.80 4.94
N PRO A 132 2.01 -38.49 3.66
CA PRO A 132 1.13 -37.39 3.16
C PRO A 132 -0.36 -37.72 3.35
N SER A 133 -1.19 -36.72 3.66
CA SER A 133 -2.62 -36.89 3.91
C SER A 133 -3.42 -35.68 3.43
N THR A 134 -4.63 -35.93 2.91
CA THR A 134 -5.60 -34.89 2.53
C THR A 134 -6.14 -34.15 3.76
N LEU A 135 -6.28 -34.83 4.90
CA LEU A 135 -6.70 -34.18 6.16
C LEU A 135 -5.66 -33.14 6.61
N LEU A 136 -4.38 -33.44 6.48
CA LEU A 136 -3.32 -32.48 6.79
C LEU A 136 -3.27 -31.31 5.81
N TRP A 137 -3.64 -31.55 4.56
CA TRP A 137 -3.79 -30.51 3.56
C TRP A 137 -4.96 -29.57 3.91
N THR A 138 -6.12 -30.13 4.23
CA THR A 138 -7.28 -29.36 4.68
C THR A 138 -6.96 -28.53 5.93
N LEU A 139 -6.26 -29.12 6.92
CA LEU A 139 -5.80 -28.40 8.10
C LEU A 139 -4.88 -27.23 7.72
N LYS A 140 -3.90 -27.47 6.83
CA LYS A 140 -2.99 -26.45 6.34
C LYS A 140 -3.77 -25.32 5.68
N GLN A 141 -4.66 -25.64 4.73
CA GLN A 141 -5.46 -24.63 4.06
C GLN A 141 -6.33 -23.81 5.02
N ARG A 142 -6.91 -24.45 6.05
CA ARG A 142 -7.70 -23.74 7.05
C ARG A 142 -6.85 -22.77 7.86
N ILE A 143 -5.64 -23.15 8.25
CA ILE A 143 -4.70 -22.28 8.98
C ILE A 143 -4.26 -21.12 8.08
N ASP A 144 -3.88 -21.42 6.83
CA ASP A 144 -3.41 -20.40 5.88
C ASP A 144 -4.54 -19.39 5.57
N ARG A 145 -5.78 -19.88 5.34
CA ARG A 145 -6.95 -18.99 5.12
C ARG A 145 -7.24 -18.13 6.33
N ALA A 146 -7.32 -18.72 7.54
CA ALA A 146 -7.57 -17.95 8.75
C ALA A 146 -6.50 -16.87 9.00
N PHE A 147 -5.25 -17.15 8.60
CA PHE A 147 -4.18 -16.16 8.64
C PHE A 147 -4.41 -15.05 7.62
N MET A 148 -4.71 -15.40 6.37
CA MET A 148 -4.97 -14.43 5.30
C MET A 148 -6.24 -13.61 5.55
N ASP A 149 -7.29 -14.22 6.11
CA ASP A 149 -8.53 -13.53 6.47
C ASP A 149 -8.29 -12.41 7.50
N GLY A 150 -7.27 -12.56 8.37
CA GLY A 150 -6.86 -11.51 9.31
C GLY A 150 -6.25 -10.25 8.65
N PHE A 151 -5.83 -10.34 7.38
CA PHE A 151 -5.29 -9.22 6.61
C PHE A 151 -6.31 -8.67 5.60
N GLN A 152 -7.45 -9.33 5.45
CA GLN A 152 -8.51 -8.75 4.63
C GLN A 152 -9.09 -7.54 5.36
N PRO A 153 -9.32 -6.42 4.67
CA PRO A 153 -10.06 -5.32 5.24
C PRO A 153 -11.38 -5.87 5.80
N THR A 154 -11.63 -5.65 7.06
CA THR A 154 -12.93 -6.00 7.65
C THR A 154 -13.97 -5.28 6.81
N ALA A 155 -14.77 -6.03 6.05
CA ALA A 155 -15.90 -5.45 5.35
C ALA A 155 -16.68 -4.65 6.39
N SER A 156 -16.73 -3.34 6.21
CA SER A 156 -17.51 -2.49 7.08
C SER A 156 -18.91 -3.08 7.12
N MET A 157 -19.42 -3.42 8.31
CA MET A 157 -20.79 -3.82 8.54
C MET A 157 -21.76 -2.66 8.34
N ALA A 158 -21.47 -1.77 7.41
CA ALA A 158 -22.40 -0.78 6.91
C ALA A 158 -23.34 -1.52 5.94
N GLY A 159 -24.54 -1.81 6.42
CA GLY A 159 -25.62 -2.35 5.56
C GLY A 159 -25.81 -1.48 4.34
N GLU A 160 -26.13 -2.12 3.20
CA GLU A 160 -26.54 -1.58 1.89
C GLU A 160 -26.07 -0.14 1.53
N ALA A 161 -24.95 0.29 2.06
CA ALA A 161 -24.36 1.59 1.77
C ALA A 161 -23.83 1.55 0.34
N ALA A 162 -24.28 2.51 -0.44
CA ALA A 162 -23.74 2.85 -1.75
C ALA A 162 -22.24 2.65 -1.80
N MET A 163 -21.71 2.08 -2.90
CA MET A 163 -20.29 1.81 -3.14
C MET A 163 -19.37 2.82 -2.44
N ALA A 164 -18.53 2.36 -1.53
CA ALA A 164 -17.68 3.20 -0.71
C ALA A 164 -16.70 4.05 -1.57
N CYS A 165 -16.14 3.45 -2.62
CA CYS A 165 -15.35 4.18 -3.59
C CYS A 165 -16.27 4.83 -4.61
N ARG A 166 -16.27 6.16 -4.61
CA ARG A 166 -16.93 6.91 -5.65
C ARG A 166 -15.96 7.54 -6.65
N GLY A 167 -14.68 7.70 -6.32
CA GLY A 167 -13.70 8.31 -7.21
C GLY A 167 -14.30 9.46 -8.03
N CYS A 168 -14.16 9.40 -9.35
CA CYS A 168 -14.86 10.33 -10.26
C CYS A 168 -16.40 10.25 -10.15
N ALA A 169 -16.96 9.11 -9.71
CA ALA A 169 -18.40 8.95 -9.47
C ALA A 169 -18.88 9.60 -8.17
N ALA A 170 -17.99 10.17 -7.36
CA ALA A 170 -18.36 11.06 -6.25
C ALA A 170 -18.86 12.42 -6.72
N LYS A 171 -18.59 12.79 -7.98
CA LYS A 171 -19.08 14.03 -8.57
C LYS A 171 -20.61 14.01 -8.65
N LEU A 172 -21.22 15.18 -8.40
CA LEU A 172 -22.67 15.33 -8.59
C LEU A 172 -23.02 15.01 -10.05
N PRO A 173 -24.12 14.31 -10.33
CA PRO A 173 -24.58 14.08 -11.69
C PRO A 173 -24.71 15.39 -12.48
N ALA A 174 -24.45 15.33 -13.79
CA ALA A 174 -24.36 16.52 -14.63
C ALA A 174 -25.66 17.36 -14.65
N GLU A 175 -26.83 16.71 -14.64
CA GLU A 175 -28.13 17.40 -14.71
C GLU A 175 -28.38 18.26 -13.46
N PRO A 176 -28.32 17.75 -12.20
CA PRO A 176 -28.48 18.59 -11.00
C PRO A 176 -27.42 19.68 -10.91
N LEU A 177 -26.17 19.41 -11.30
CA LEU A 177 -25.09 20.40 -11.31
C LEU A 177 -25.40 21.54 -12.28
N SER A 178 -25.76 21.22 -13.54
CA SER A 178 -26.10 22.21 -14.56
C SER A 178 -27.30 23.03 -14.16
N ALA A 179 -28.33 22.41 -13.58
CA ALA A 179 -29.50 23.13 -13.08
C ALA A 179 -29.13 24.13 -11.97
N ALA A 180 -28.27 23.74 -11.04
CA ALA A 180 -27.79 24.61 -9.97
C ALA A 180 -26.96 25.78 -10.52
N LEU A 181 -25.99 25.50 -11.41
CA LEU A 181 -25.16 26.55 -12.04
C LEU A 181 -25.98 27.56 -12.84
N ASN A 182 -26.95 27.08 -13.62
CA ASN A 182 -27.83 27.95 -14.38
C ASN A 182 -28.67 28.88 -13.49
N ARG A 183 -29.15 28.40 -12.34
CA ARG A 183 -29.91 29.20 -11.38
C ARG A 183 -29.14 30.35 -10.78
N VAL A 184 -27.83 30.26 -10.69
CA VAL A 184 -26.94 31.30 -10.16
C VAL A 184 -26.18 32.06 -11.26
N GLY A 185 -26.55 31.84 -12.53
CA GLY A 185 -25.95 32.54 -13.65
C GLY A 185 -24.52 32.09 -14.03
N LEU A 186 -24.09 30.92 -13.55
CA LEU A 186 -22.79 30.34 -13.84
C LEU A 186 -22.85 29.21 -14.89
N GLY A 187 -23.96 29.06 -15.59
CA GLY A 187 -24.09 28.12 -16.70
C GLY A 187 -23.13 28.48 -17.83
N GLY A 188 -22.42 27.47 -18.36
CA GLY A 188 -21.45 27.66 -19.41
C GLY A 188 -20.93 26.35 -19.97
N ARG A 189 -19.84 26.40 -20.74
CA ARG A 189 -19.16 25.19 -21.22
C ARG A 189 -18.47 24.49 -20.07
N ALA A 190 -18.67 23.16 -19.98
CA ALA A 190 -18.03 22.31 -19.00
C ALA A 190 -16.68 21.79 -19.57
N GLU A 191 -15.67 22.64 -19.55
CA GLU A 191 -14.29 22.24 -19.92
C GLU A 191 -13.54 21.66 -18.71
N ASP A 192 -12.43 20.96 -18.95
CA ASP A 192 -11.62 20.32 -17.91
C ASP A 192 -10.84 21.37 -17.11
N ALA A 193 -10.32 22.41 -17.77
CA ALA A 193 -9.67 23.54 -17.14
C ALA A 193 -10.14 24.86 -17.76
N VAL A 194 -10.03 25.93 -17.00
CA VAL A 194 -10.45 27.27 -17.42
C VAL A 194 -9.25 28.22 -17.44
N ALA A 195 -9.23 29.11 -18.44
CA ALA A 195 -8.25 30.19 -18.48
C ALA A 195 -8.60 31.28 -17.46
N LEU A 196 -7.57 31.80 -16.79
CA LEU A 196 -7.78 32.95 -15.89
C LEU A 196 -8.12 34.22 -16.73
N PRO A 197 -9.14 35.01 -16.36
CA PRO A 197 -9.58 36.11 -17.17
C PRO A 197 -8.49 37.14 -17.52
N GLU A 198 -7.62 37.45 -16.58
CA GLU A 198 -6.54 38.42 -16.74
C GLU A 198 -5.20 37.80 -17.18
N ALA A 199 -5.13 36.46 -17.26
CA ALA A 199 -3.95 35.72 -17.67
C ALA A 199 -4.34 34.50 -18.53
N PRO A 200 -4.80 34.69 -19.76
CA PRO A 200 -5.39 33.62 -20.58
C PRO A 200 -4.41 32.50 -20.94
N GLY A 201 -3.10 32.71 -20.78
CA GLY A 201 -2.08 31.66 -20.90
C GLY A 201 -1.94 30.77 -19.66
N ILE A 202 -2.65 31.10 -18.56
CA ILE A 202 -2.70 30.30 -17.33
C ILE A 202 -4.04 29.60 -17.26
N LEU A 203 -3.99 28.29 -17.19
CA LEU A 203 -5.16 27.44 -16.97
C LEU A 203 -5.23 26.99 -15.52
N GLN A 204 -6.43 26.85 -15.01
CA GLN A 204 -6.70 26.39 -13.66
C GLN A 204 -7.76 25.30 -13.67
N SER A 205 -7.58 24.26 -12.87
CA SER A 205 -8.58 23.27 -12.54
C SER A 205 -8.59 22.97 -11.04
N VAL A 206 -9.68 22.41 -10.56
CA VAL A 206 -9.80 21.88 -9.19
C VAL A 206 -10.43 20.50 -9.24
N ASP A 207 -9.78 19.52 -8.65
CA ASP A 207 -10.35 18.19 -8.49
C ASP A 207 -9.92 17.56 -7.17
N GLY A 208 -10.64 16.52 -6.76
CA GLY A 208 -10.36 15.80 -5.54
C GLY A 208 -11.41 14.75 -5.24
N PHE A 209 -11.06 13.86 -4.33
CA PHE A 209 -11.96 12.79 -3.89
C PHE A 209 -11.59 12.29 -2.48
N PRO A 210 -12.51 11.56 -1.81
CA PRO A 210 -12.18 10.81 -0.62
C PRO A 210 -11.11 9.76 -0.89
N ALA A 211 -10.36 9.36 0.12
CA ALA A 211 -9.31 8.35 -0.03
C ALA A 211 -9.81 7.07 -0.74
N LEU A 212 -9.08 6.64 -1.74
CA LEU A 212 -9.38 5.46 -2.56
C LEU A 212 -8.75 4.18 -2.01
N VAL A 213 -7.63 4.32 -1.33
CA VAL A 213 -6.85 3.22 -0.73
C VAL A 213 -6.43 3.59 0.69
N SER A 214 -6.06 2.60 1.49
CA SER A 214 -5.65 2.81 2.88
C SER A 214 -4.25 3.42 3.05
N ASP A 215 -3.46 3.52 1.99
CA ASP A 215 -2.14 4.15 1.98
C ASP A 215 -2.28 5.67 1.74
N PRO A 216 -1.94 6.53 2.74
CA PRO A 216 -2.10 7.98 2.62
C PRO A 216 -1.15 8.60 1.59
N TRP A 217 0.05 8.05 1.45
CA TRP A 217 1.01 8.53 0.46
C TRP A 217 0.51 8.27 -0.96
N LEU A 218 0.04 7.05 -1.21
CA LEU A 218 -0.51 6.67 -2.51
C LEU A 218 -1.76 7.47 -2.83
N ASN A 219 -2.66 7.70 -1.86
CA ASN A 219 -3.83 8.57 -2.05
C ASN A 219 -3.44 9.98 -2.43
N GLY A 220 -2.46 10.58 -1.74
CA GLY A 220 -1.97 11.92 -2.06
C GLY A 220 -1.42 11.99 -3.49
N ARG A 221 -0.63 10.99 -3.89
CA ARG A 221 -0.09 10.89 -5.25
C ARG A 221 -1.18 10.73 -6.30
N LEU A 222 -2.12 9.81 -6.10
CA LEU A 222 -3.23 9.58 -7.04
C LEU A 222 -4.09 10.82 -7.21
N THR A 223 -4.41 11.52 -6.11
CA THR A 223 -5.21 12.74 -6.16
C THR A 223 -4.49 13.86 -6.92
N ALA A 224 -3.18 14.01 -6.71
CA ALA A 224 -2.39 15.01 -7.44
C ALA A 224 -2.32 14.70 -8.94
N LEU A 225 -2.04 13.46 -9.33
CA LEU A 225 -2.03 13.04 -10.73
C LEU A 225 -3.40 13.23 -11.39
N HIS A 226 -4.48 12.91 -10.67
CA HIS A 226 -5.83 13.10 -11.18
C HIS A 226 -6.17 14.57 -11.39
N ALA A 227 -5.87 15.44 -10.43
CA ALA A 227 -6.09 16.89 -10.61
C ALA A 227 -5.24 17.47 -11.77
N CYS A 228 -4.00 17.02 -11.92
CA CYS A 228 -3.14 17.43 -13.03
C CYS A 228 -3.65 16.96 -14.39
N SER A 229 -4.42 15.86 -14.44
CA SER A 229 -4.89 15.27 -15.71
C SER A 229 -5.78 16.24 -16.50
N ASP A 230 -6.53 17.10 -15.83
CA ASP A 230 -7.37 18.12 -16.47
C ASP A 230 -6.53 19.13 -17.26
N LEU A 231 -5.38 19.53 -16.71
CA LEU A 231 -4.44 20.42 -17.40
C LEU A 231 -3.78 19.74 -18.58
N TRP A 232 -3.40 18.46 -18.43
CA TRP A 232 -2.82 17.68 -19.53
C TRP A 232 -3.84 17.47 -20.65
N ALA A 233 -5.11 17.22 -20.30
CA ALA A 233 -6.20 17.11 -21.28
C ALA A 233 -6.37 18.38 -22.11
N CYS A 234 -6.06 19.55 -21.52
CA CYS A 234 -6.06 20.83 -22.21
C CYS A 234 -4.72 21.16 -22.93
N GLY A 235 -3.73 20.28 -22.88
CA GLY A 235 -2.40 20.49 -23.47
C GLY A 235 -1.53 21.49 -22.69
N ALA A 236 -1.77 21.68 -21.40
CA ALA A 236 -1.01 22.59 -20.55
C ALA A 236 0.07 21.85 -19.74
N LYS A 237 1.17 22.56 -19.45
CA LYS A 237 2.18 22.11 -18.48
C LYS A 237 1.74 22.53 -17.07
N VAL A 238 1.73 21.60 -16.12
CA VAL A 238 1.47 21.92 -14.71
C VAL A 238 2.61 22.77 -14.16
N THR A 239 2.29 23.80 -13.39
CA THR A 239 3.29 24.72 -12.82
C THR A 239 3.21 24.80 -11.30
N SER A 240 2.03 24.72 -10.74
CA SER A 240 1.84 24.76 -9.28
C SER A 240 0.51 24.15 -8.85
N ALA A 241 0.42 23.83 -7.57
CA ALA A 241 -0.80 23.37 -6.93
C ALA A 241 -0.97 23.96 -5.53
N MET A 242 -2.22 24.04 -5.08
CA MET A 242 -2.62 24.23 -3.69
C MET A 242 -3.51 23.08 -3.26
N ALA A 243 -3.32 22.56 -2.04
CA ALA A 243 -4.07 21.41 -1.54
C ALA A 243 -5.01 21.80 -0.40
N VAL A 244 -6.24 21.28 -0.42
CA VAL A 244 -7.15 21.29 0.73
C VAL A 244 -7.24 19.85 1.23
N ILE A 245 -6.84 19.62 2.49
CA ILE A 245 -6.80 18.29 3.10
C ILE A 245 -7.69 18.29 4.34
N THR A 246 -8.69 17.43 4.35
CA THR A 246 -9.52 17.16 5.52
C THR A 246 -9.07 15.87 6.18
N LEU A 247 -8.66 15.95 7.44
CA LEU A 247 -8.20 14.84 8.23
C LEU A 247 -9.31 14.27 9.09
N PRO A 248 -9.36 12.97 9.37
CA PRO A 248 -10.33 12.40 10.29
C PRO A 248 -10.07 12.86 11.73
N MET A 249 -11.09 12.84 12.57
CA MET A 249 -10.98 13.14 14.00
C MET A 249 -10.35 11.95 14.74
N ILE A 250 -9.03 12.01 14.92
CA ILE A 250 -8.17 11.00 15.60
C ILE A 250 -7.12 11.75 16.45
N PRO A 251 -6.30 11.06 17.25
CA PRO A 251 -5.22 11.70 18.01
C PRO A 251 -4.32 12.55 17.13
N ILE A 252 -3.89 13.70 17.64
CA ILE A 252 -3.13 14.72 16.86
C ILE A 252 -1.84 14.17 16.24
N ILE A 253 -1.18 13.22 16.91
CA ILE A 253 0.03 12.60 16.39
C ILE A 253 -0.26 11.78 15.13
N ASP A 254 -1.38 11.05 15.13
CA ASP A 254 -1.81 10.24 13.98
C ASP A 254 -2.28 11.14 12.83
N GLN A 255 -2.95 12.28 13.13
CA GLN A 255 -3.29 13.30 12.13
C GLN A 255 -2.04 13.87 11.48
N GLN A 256 -1.00 14.16 12.26
CA GLN A 256 0.27 14.66 11.76
C GLN A 256 0.92 13.65 10.80
N ASP A 257 0.94 12.37 11.16
CA ASP A 257 1.52 11.31 10.33
C ASP A 257 0.74 11.12 9.02
N LEU A 258 -0.59 11.12 9.09
CA LEU A 258 -1.44 11.06 7.89
C LEU A 258 -1.19 12.27 6.97
N LEU A 259 -1.07 13.47 7.54
CA LEU A 259 -0.82 14.69 6.78
C LEU A 259 0.56 14.65 6.10
N VAL A 260 1.61 14.24 6.82
CA VAL A 260 2.97 14.11 6.29
C VAL A 260 3.00 13.14 5.11
N GLN A 261 2.41 11.97 5.25
CA GLN A 261 2.37 10.97 4.18
C GLN A 261 1.57 11.48 2.97
N THR A 262 0.40 12.06 3.19
CA THR A 262 -0.44 12.62 2.12
C THR A 262 0.30 13.72 1.35
N LEU A 263 0.93 14.67 2.05
CA LEU A 263 1.71 15.74 1.43
C LEU A 263 2.93 15.21 0.67
N ALA A 264 3.61 14.20 1.22
CA ALA A 264 4.75 13.55 0.53
C ALA A 264 4.29 12.87 -0.76
N GLY A 265 3.12 12.23 -0.77
CA GLY A 265 2.51 11.65 -1.96
C GLY A 265 2.17 12.71 -3.02
N ILE A 266 1.51 13.80 -2.62
CA ILE A 266 1.21 14.94 -3.51
C ILE A 266 2.50 15.48 -4.11
N ARG A 267 3.49 15.75 -3.27
CA ARG A 267 4.77 16.29 -3.72
C ARG A 267 5.46 15.37 -4.71
N SER A 268 5.46 14.06 -4.49
CA SER A 268 6.08 13.11 -5.40
C SER A 268 5.52 13.17 -6.84
N ALA A 269 4.21 13.45 -6.98
CA ALA A 269 3.58 13.62 -8.29
C ALA A 269 3.92 14.97 -8.93
N LEU A 270 4.00 16.04 -8.13
CA LEU A 270 4.31 17.40 -8.61
C LEU A 270 5.78 17.55 -8.99
N ASP A 271 6.70 16.96 -8.21
CA ASP A 271 8.15 16.99 -8.47
C ASP A 271 8.48 16.37 -9.86
N GLU A 272 7.76 15.32 -10.28
CA GLU A 272 7.89 14.74 -11.63
C GLU A 272 7.48 15.69 -12.77
N GLN A 273 6.70 16.72 -12.44
CA GLN A 273 6.22 17.74 -13.38
C GLN A 273 7.01 19.05 -13.32
N ASP A 274 8.04 19.14 -12.48
CA ASP A 274 8.69 20.41 -12.09
C ASP A 274 7.68 21.42 -11.55
N ALA A 275 6.63 20.97 -10.87
CA ALA A 275 5.56 21.81 -10.33
C ALA A 275 5.69 21.98 -8.81
N ALA A 276 5.33 23.15 -8.31
CA ALA A 276 5.45 23.47 -6.89
C ALA A 276 4.13 23.30 -6.14
N LEU A 277 4.14 22.67 -4.97
CA LEU A 277 3.07 22.81 -3.99
C LEU A 277 3.27 24.14 -3.25
N ILE A 278 2.47 25.16 -3.59
CA ILE A 278 2.69 26.54 -3.14
C ILE A 278 1.88 26.91 -1.89
N GLY A 279 1.02 26.02 -1.42
CA GLY A 279 0.21 26.26 -0.22
C GLY A 279 -0.99 25.34 -0.12
N GLY A 280 -1.89 25.67 0.78
CA GLY A 280 -3.12 24.90 0.97
C GLY A 280 -3.83 25.23 2.26
N HIS A 281 -4.79 24.39 2.62
CA HIS A 281 -5.57 24.49 3.84
C HIS A 281 -5.81 23.11 4.44
N THR A 282 -5.84 23.00 5.77
CA THR A 282 -6.13 21.77 6.50
C THR A 282 -7.37 21.94 7.36
N LEU A 283 -8.21 20.93 7.36
CA LEU A 283 -9.45 20.85 8.11
C LEU A 283 -9.49 19.57 8.92
N GLU A 284 -10.23 19.55 10.01
CA GLU A 284 -10.62 18.35 10.73
C GLU A 284 -12.06 17.97 10.37
N SER A 285 -12.30 16.69 10.06
CA SER A 285 -13.65 16.17 9.85
C SER A 285 -14.42 16.15 11.16
N ARG A 286 -15.74 16.44 11.09
CA ARG A 286 -16.65 16.27 12.23
C ARG A 286 -17.25 14.86 12.33
N SER A 287 -17.01 14.03 11.32
CA SER A 287 -17.49 12.64 11.28
C SER A 287 -16.55 11.72 12.04
N ALA A 288 -17.08 10.62 12.58
CA ALA A 288 -16.26 9.57 13.14
C ALA A 288 -15.28 9.01 12.11
N ALA A 289 -14.07 8.72 12.55
CA ALA A 289 -13.04 8.15 11.68
C ALA A 289 -13.45 6.75 11.19
N PRO A 290 -13.34 6.45 9.90
CA PRO A 290 -13.46 5.08 9.41
C PRO A 290 -12.29 4.21 9.87
N MET A 291 -12.39 2.92 9.63
CA MET A 291 -11.27 1.99 9.85
C MET A 291 -10.83 1.38 8.52
N PRO A 292 -9.55 1.51 8.10
CA PRO A 292 -8.50 2.32 8.76
C PRO A 292 -8.76 3.83 8.64
N ALA A 293 -8.26 4.59 9.62
CA ALA A 293 -8.50 6.04 9.72
C ALA A 293 -8.02 6.82 8.48
N SER A 294 -7.02 6.32 7.76
CA SER A 294 -6.51 6.90 6.51
C SER A 294 -7.59 7.00 5.41
N LEU A 295 -8.58 6.12 5.39
CA LEU A 295 -9.72 6.22 4.46
C LEU A 295 -10.65 7.41 4.76
N GLY A 296 -10.52 8.04 5.94
CA GLY A 296 -11.22 9.27 6.29
C GLY A 296 -10.57 10.53 5.75
N VAL A 297 -9.39 10.44 5.14
CA VAL A 297 -8.71 11.58 4.51
C VAL A 297 -9.45 11.97 3.24
N GLN A 298 -9.74 13.27 3.08
CA GLN A 298 -10.26 13.83 1.85
C GLN A 298 -9.28 14.87 1.33
N THR A 299 -8.92 14.76 0.07
CA THR A 299 -7.91 15.63 -0.54
C THR A 299 -8.46 16.22 -1.82
N SER A 300 -8.30 17.53 -1.99
CA SER A 300 -8.59 18.26 -3.22
C SER A 300 -7.40 19.16 -3.56
N LEU A 301 -7.11 19.29 -4.84
CA LEU A 301 -6.07 20.19 -5.32
C LEU A 301 -6.65 21.17 -6.31
N THR A 302 -6.31 22.44 -6.14
CA THR A 302 -6.37 23.43 -7.20
C THR A 302 -5.03 23.42 -7.90
N VAL A 303 -5.02 23.17 -9.20
CA VAL A 303 -3.81 23.08 -10.01
C VAL A 303 -3.77 24.19 -11.05
N ASN A 304 -2.59 24.77 -11.26
CA ASN A 304 -2.35 25.79 -12.26
C ASN A 304 -1.38 25.24 -13.31
N GLY A 305 -1.64 25.57 -14.55
CA GLY A 305 -0.80 25.20 -15.67
C GLY A 305 -0.62 26.33 -16.65
N SER A 306 0.40 26.26 -17.47
CA SER A 306 0.65 27.20 -18.55
C SER A 306 0.56 26.53 -19.91
N SER A 307 -0.02 27.24 -20.87
CA SER A 307 -0.05 26.81 -22.25
C SER A 307 0.33 27.99 -23.16
N ASN A 308 1.26 27.71 -24.08
CA ASN A 308 1.64 28.65 -25.13
C ASN A 308 0.78 28.52 -26.40
N ARG A 309 -0.24 27.65 -26.35
CA ARG A 309 -1.14 27.33 -27.46
C ARG A 309 -2.58 27.51 -27.01
N THR A 310 -3.50 27.59 -27.95
CA THR A 310 -4.93 27.48 -27.64
C THR A 310 -5.19 26.16 -26.94
N PRO A 311 -5.83 26.17 -25.76
CA PRO A 311 -6.15 24.95 -25.03
C PRO A 311 -7.01 24.00 -25.86
N TRP A 312 -6.75 22.70 -25.72
CA TRP A 312 -7.61 21.68 -26.29
C TRP A 312 -8.97 21.67 -25.57
N LEU A 313 -10.02 21.54 -26.34
CA LEU A 313 -11.39 21.54 -25.82
C LEU A 313 -11.99 20.12 -25.92
N LYS A 314 -13.05 19.87 -25.16
CA LYS A 314 -13.83 18.62 -25.24
C LYS A 314 -14.62 18.47 -26.55
N SER A 315 -14.72 19.53 -27.31
CA SER A 315 -15.41 19.55 -28.61
C SER A 315 -14.40 19.63 -29.75
N GLY A 316 -14.84 19.23 -30.97
CA GLY A 316 -14.04 19.42 -32.17
C GLY A 316 -13.67 18.13 -32.88
N LEU A 317 -14.09 16.95 -32.39
CA LEU A 317 -13.89 15.68 -33.07
C LEU A 317 -14.53 15.70 -34.45
N GLN A 318 -13.80 15.20 -35.43
CA GLN A 318 -14.22 15.09 -36.83
C GLN A 318 -14.39 13.63 -37.25
N PRO A 319 -15.26 13.32 -38.24
CA PRO A 319 -15.29 12.00 -38.84
C PRO A 319 -13.91 11.58 -39.37
N GLY A 320 -13.40 10.45 -38.90
CA GLY A 320 -12.07 9.92 -39.25
C GLY A 320 -11.04 10.09 -38.14
N ASP A 321 -11.31 10.83 -37.06
CA ASP A 321 -10.46 10.91 -35.89
C ASP A 321 -10.40 9.56 -35.17
N ALA A 322 -9.25 9.22 -34.61
CA ALA A 322 -9.05 8.01 -33.82
C ALA A 322 -9.19 8.30 -32.34
N LEU A 323 -10.01 7.50 -31.64
CA LEU A 323 -10.11 7.53 -30.20
C LEU A 323 -9.12 6.51 -29.60
N LEU A 324 -8.20 6.99 -28.76
CA LEU A 324 -7.20 6.15 -28.11
C LEU A 324 -7.52 6.01 -26.63
N ILE A 325 -7.48 4.79 -26.13
CA ILE A 325 -7.58 4.48 -24.70
C ILE A 325 -6.24 3.90 -24.26
N SER A 326 -5.54 4.59 -23.37
CA SER A 326 -4.21 4.18 -22.90
C SER A 326 -4.24 2.98 -21.93
N ARG A 327 -5.36 2.75 -21.25
CA ARG A 327 -5.56 1.67 -20.27
C ARG A 327 -6.99 1.14 -20.31
N PRO A 328 -7.23 -0.11 -19.86
CA PRO A 328 -8.58 -0.63 -19.69
C PRO A 328 -9.43 0.25 -18.78
N LEU A 329 -10.74 0.30 -19.05
CA LEU A 329 -11.72 0.95 -18.17
C LEU A 329 -12.02 0.04 -16.97
N GLY A 330 -12.44 0.64 -15.84
CA GLY A 330 -12.93 -0.10 -14.68
C GLY A 330 -12.12 0.06 -13.40
N SER A 331 -11.08 0.90 -13.36
CA SER A 331 -10.29 1.16 -12.14
C SER A 331 -11.15 1.52 -10.92
N GLY A 332 -12.21 2.32 -11.11
CA GLY A 332 -13.14 2.66 -10.03
C GLY A 332 -13.89 1.46 -9.46
N VAL A 333 -14.20 0.46 -10.30
CA VAL A 333 -14.80 -0.80 -9.84
C VAL A 333 -13.80 -1.62 -9.02
N LEU A 334 -12.54 -1.63 -9.43
CA LEU A 334 -11.46 -2.32 -8.70
C LEU A 334 -11.23 -1.68 -7.34
N PHE A 335 -11.18 -0.34 -7.25
CA PHE A 335 -11.08 0.36 -5.96
C PHE A 335 -12.29 0.10 -5.05
N ALA A 336 -13.50 0.13 -5.60
CA ALA A 336 -14.71 -0.22 -4.84
C ALA A 336 -14.68 -1.66 -4.35
N GLY A 337 -14.24 -2.59 -5.21
CA GLY A 337 -14.02 -3.99 -4.87
C GLY A 337 -12.98 -4.17 -3.76
N SER A 338 -11.88 -3.43 -3.81
CA SER A 338 -10.84 -3.45 -2.78
C SER A 338 -11.38 -2.96 -1.43
N MET A 339 -12.10 -1.85 -1.41
CA MET A 339 -12.70 -1.32 -0.18
C MET A 339 -13.74 -2.26 0.44
N SER A 340 -14.44 -3.04 -0.36
CA SER A 340 -15.40 -4.06 0.08
C SER A 340 -14.77 -5.43 0.35
N GLY A 341 -13.47 -5.60 0.12
CA GLY A 341 -12.78 -6.88 0.22
C GLY A 341 -13.16 -7.89 -0.87
N ALA A 342 -13.74 -7.43 -1.97
CA ALA A 342 -14.19 -8.28 -3.09
C ALA A 342 -13.13 -8.49 -4.18
N THR A 343 -12.00 -7.75 -4.13
CA THR A 343 -10.86 -7.91 -5.05
C THR A 343 -9.63 -8.43 -4.32
N THR A 344 -8.74 -9.06 -5.07
CA THR A 344 -7.42 -9.50 -4.57
C THR A 344 -6.36 -8.43 -4.85
N ALA A 345 -5.18 -8.54 -4.22
CA ALA A 345 -4.06 -7.65 -4.52
C ALA A 345 -3.64 -7.74 -5.99
N ALA A 346 -3.71 -8.92 -6.60
CA ALA A 346 -3.38 -9.13 -8.01
C ALA A 346 -4.35 -8.45 -8.98
N ASP A 347 -5.56 -8.11 -8.54
CA ASP A 347 -6.53 -7.36 -9.36
C ASP A 347 -6.23 -5.84 -9.36
N LEU A 348 -5.37 -5.38 -8.43
CA LEU A 348 -5.02 -3.97 -8.26
C LEU A 348 -3.66 -3.62 -8.89
N ASP A 349 -2.82 -4.62 -9.18
CA ASP A 349 -1.55 -4.48 -9.88
C ASP A 349 -1.77 -4.30 -11.41
#